data_86c41a6cac1812cd7d6af1c2f3e8a66d
#
_entry.id   86c41a6cac1812cd7d6af1c2f3e8a66d
#
_cell.length_a   1.000
_cell.length_b   1.000
_cell.length_c   1.000
_cell.angle_alpha   90.00
_cell.angle_beta   90.00
_cell.angle_gamma   90.00
#
_symmetry.space_group_name_H-M   'P 1'
#
loop_
_entity.id
_entity.type
_entity.pdbx_description
1 polymer ?
#
loop_
_entity_poly.entity_id
_entity_poly.type
_entity_poly.pdbx_seq_one_letter_code
_entity_poly.pdbx_strand_id
1 'polypeptide(L)'
;MREVVRTALSRHADIEVVGEVEDELEILPSLERIQVDCLIVAQEEFGSRPPICDFVFDKYPRMKILAVAPGSNDSVFYWIFMEIRSSRIETSEEGVINALRGNLDKQRLSKE
;
A
#
# COMPACT_ATOMS: atom_id res chain seq x y z
N MET A 1 4.03 -5.56 13.35
CA MET A 1 4.06 -5.16 11.94
C MET A 1 3.91 -3.67 11.73
N ARG A 2 2.90 -3.06 12.35
CA ARG A 2 2.69 -1.63 12.16
C ARG A 2 3.89 -0.79 12.59
N GLU A 3 4.50 -1.16 13.71
CA GLU A 3 5.65 -0.41 14.22
C GLU A 3 6.87 -0.53 13.31
N VAL A 4 7.03 -1.69 12.69
CA VAL A 4 8.15 -1.90 11.77
C VAL A 4 7.99 -0.99 10.55
N VAL A 5 6.78 -0.94 10.01
CA VAL A 5 6.50 -0.09 8.86
C VAL A 5 6.66 1.38 9.22
N ARG A 6 6.12 1.78 10.38
CA ARG A 6 6.22 3.18 10.81
C ARG A 6 7.67 3.59 10.99
N THR A 7 8.48 2.72 11.59
CA THR A 7 9.89 3.03 11.80
C THR A 7 10.62 3.18 10.48
N ALA A 8 10.33 2.27 9.53
CA ALA A 8 10.95 2.35 8.22
C ALA A 8 10.58 3.64 7.50
N LEU A 9 9.31 4.01 7.54
CA LEU A 9 8.85 5.21 6.84
C LEU A 9 9.41 6.48 7.46
N SER A 10 9.61 6.50 8.77
CA SER A 10 10.08 7.70 9.45
C SER A 10 11.52 8.07 9.09
N ARG A 11 12.25 7.15 8.47
CA ARG A 11 13.63 7.41 8.05
C ARG A 11 13.72 8.17 6.74
N HIS A 12 12.61 8.39 6.08
CA HIS A 12 12.59 8.99 4.76
C HIS A 12 11.77 10.27 4.77
N ALA A 13 12.45 11.38 4.55
CA ALA A 13 11.82 12.70 4.66
C ALA A 13 10.76 12.96 3.58
N ASP A 14 10.80 12.22 2.49
CA ASP A 14 9.82 12.39 1.41
C ASP A 14 8.53 11.62 1.66
N ILE A 15 8.42 10.95 2.80
CA ILE A 15 7.23 10.17 3.15
C ILE A 15 6.72 10.64 4.49
N GLU A 16 5.45 11.00 4.54
CA GLU A 16 4.82 11.47 5.75
C GLU A 16 3.67 10.55 6.13
N VAL A 17 3.68 10.03 7.36
CA VAL A 17 2.58 9.24 7.87
C VAL A 17 1.56 10.22 8.46
N VAL A 18 0.41 10.34 7.79
CA VAL A 18 -0.57 11.33 8.18
C VAL A 18 -1.67 10.78 9.08
N GLY A 19 -1.67 9.47 9.31
CA GLY A 19 -2.65 8.88 10.21
C GLY A 19 -2.53 7.39 10.28
N GLU A 20 -3.13 6.81 11.33
CA GLU A 20 -3.17 5.36 11.53
C GLU A 20 -4.50 5.01 12.14
N VAL A 21 -5.05 3.86 11.76
CA VAL A 21 -6.27 3.34 12.35
C VAL A 21 -6.05 1.87 12.69
N GLU A 22 -6.67 1.41 13.75
CA GLU A 22 -6.54 0.02 14.16
C GLU A 22 -7.63 -0.85 13.57
N ASP A 23 -8.80 -0.28 13.34
CA ASP A 23 -9.95 -1.01 12.84
C ASP A 23 -10.15 -0.68 11.37
N GLU A 24 -10.24 -1.72 10.56
CA GLU A 24 -10.45 -1.56 9.13
C GLU A 24 -11.71 -0.74 8.83
N LEU A 25 -12.71 -0.82 9.70
CA LEU A 25 -13.94 -0.05 9.52
C LEU A 25 -13.72 1.45 9.64
N GLU A 26 -12.61 1.88 10.21
CA GLU A 26 -12.30 3.29 10.34
C GLU A 26 -11.56 3.85 9.14
N ILE A 27 -11.15 3.00 8.21
CA ILE A 27 -10.36 3.45 7.06
C ILE A 27 -11.12 4.45 6.20
N LEU A 28 -12.31 4.07 5.74
CA LEU A 28 -13.06 4.96 4.85
C LEU A 28 -13.45 6.28 5.51
N PRO A 29 -13.95 6.28 6.76
CA PRO A 29 -14.22 7.56 7.42
C PRO A 29 -12.98 8.42 7.57
N SER A 30 -11.83 7.81 7.83
CA SER A 30 -10.59 8.57 7.96
C SER A 30 -10.17 9.19 6.64
N LEU A 31 -10.35 8.46 5.55
CA LEU A 31 -9.98 8.97 4.23
C LEU A 31 -10.85 10.16 3.81
N GLU A 32 -12.03 10.29 4.38
CA GLU A 32 -12.88 11.44 4.10
C GLU A 32 -12.37 12.69 4.78
N ARG A 33 -11.60 12.53 5.84
CA ARG A 33 -11.10 13.68 6.61
C ARG A 33 -9.67 14.03 6.29
N ILE A 34 -8.88 13.05 5.84
CA ILE A 34 -7.46 13.23 5.59
C ILE A 34 -7.16 12.82 4.16
N GLN A 35 -6.48 13.69 3.45
CA GLN A 35 -6.08 13.37 2.09
C GLN A 35 -4.78 12.56 2.14
N VAL A 36 -4.79 11.39 1.53
CA VAL A 36 -3.60 10.54 1.50
C VAL A 36 -3.35 10.07 0.07
N ASP A 37 -2.10 9.77 -0.22
CA ASP A 37 -1.70 9.29 -1.53
C ASP A 37 -1.61 7.77 -1.57
N CYS A 38 -1.30 7.15 -0.44
CA CYS A 38 -1.13 5.72 -0.36
C CYS A 38 -1.67 5.20 0.97
N LEU A 39 -2.33 4.06 0.90
CA LEU A 39 -2.85 3.38 2.06
C LEU A 39 -2.06 2.10 2.26
N ILE A 40 -1.62 1.84 3.49
CA ILE A 40 -0.91 0.62 3.82
C ILE A 40 -1.81 -0.24 4.69
N VAL A 41 -2.07 -1.46 4.24
CA VAL A 41 -2.93 -2.39 4.96
C VAL A 41 -2.21 -3.72 5.16
N ALA A 42 -2.68 -4.48 6.14
CA ALA A 42 -2.17 -5.83 6.34
C ALA A 42 -2.90 -6.80 5.43
N GLN A 43 -2.15 -7.73 4.87
CA GLN A 43 -2.72 -8.80 4.04
C GLN A 43 -2.53 -10.09 4.79
N GLU A 44 -3.63 -10.68 5.23
CA GLU A 44 -3.56 -11.89 6.04
C GLU A 44 -3.41 -13.14 5.21
N GLU A 45 -4.08 -13.18 4.07
CA GLU A 45 -4.01 -14.32 3.18
C GLU A 45 -3.21 -13.98 1.93
N PHE A 46 -2.14 -14.73 1.73
CA PHE A 46 -1.32 -14.53 0.56
C PHE A 46 -2.12 -14.85 -0.71
N GLY A 47 -2.01 -13.98 -1.68
CA GLY A 47 -2.66 -14.19 -2.97
C GLY A 47 -4.06 -13.62 -3.08
N SER A 48 -4.64 -13.20 -1.96
CA SER A 48 -5.99 -12.63 -1.97
C SER A 48 -5.92 -11.14 -1.74
N ARG A 49 -6.54 -10.38 -2.63
CA ARG A 49 -6.63 -8.94 -2.43
C ARG A 49 -7.55 -8.66 -1.26
N PRO A 50 -7.10 -7.88 -0.25
CA PRO A 50 -7.96 -7.55 0.87
C PRO A 50 -9.26 -6.89 0.40
N PRO A 51 -10.40 -7.27 0.96
CA PRO A 51 -11.68 -6.70 0.51
C PRO A 51 -11.76 -5.19 0.63
N ILE A 52 -11.06 -4.60 1.59
CA ILE A 52 -11.08 -3.15 1.76
C ILE A 52 -10.57 -2.43 0.51
N CYS A 53 -9.70 -3.08 -0.27
CA CYS A 53 -9.16 -2.47 -1.48
C CYS A 53 -10.26 -2.09 -2.46
N ASP A 54 -11.24 -2.97 -2.63
CA ASP A 54 -12.30 -2.71 -3.59
C ASP A 54 -13.16 -1.52 -3.15
N PHE A 55 -13.44 -1.42 -1.86
CA PHE A 55 -14.21 -0.29 -1.33
C PHE A 55 -13.44 1.02 -1.48
N VAL A 56 -12.13 0.98 -1.23
CA VAL A 56 -11.32 2.18 -1.35
C VAL A 56 -11.21 2.61 -2.82
N PHE A 57 -10.97 1.66 -3.72
CA PHE A 57 -10.84 1.99 -5.13
C PHE A 57 -12.15 2.50 -5.73
N ASP A 58 -13.29 2.02 -5.22
CA ASP A 58 -14.58 2.49 -5.70
C ASP A 58 -14.76 3.97 -5.45
N LYS A 59 -14.29 4.44 -4.32
CA LYS A 59 -14.45 5.83 -3.91
C LYS A 59 -13.23 6.69 -4.26
N TYR A 60 -12.06 6.09 -4.24
CA TYR A 60 -10.81 6.79 -4.49
C TYR A 60 -9.99 6.02 -5.52
N PRO A 61 -10.37 6.10 -6.80
CA PRO A 61 -9.72 5.28 -7.83
C PRO A 61 -8.25 5.60 -8.08
N ARG A 62 -7.78 6.74 -7.60
CA ARG A 62 -6.37 7.09 -7.75
C ARG A 62 -5.52 6.67 -6.56
N MET A 63 -6.15 6.11 -5.55
CA MET A 63 -5.44 5.66 -4.36
C MET A 63 -4.50 4.52 -4.71
N LYS A 64 -3.34 4.52 -4.08
CA LYS A 64 -2.41 3.40 -4.15
C LYS A 64 -2.51 2.64 -2.84
N ILE A 65 -2.49 1.33 -2.91
CA ILE A 65 -2.63 0.50 -1.72
C ILE A 65 -1.48 -0.49 -1.67
N LEU A 66 -0.76 -0.47 -0.56
CA LEU A 66 0.30 -1.43 -0.31
C LEU A 66 -0.20 -2.42 0.74
N ALA A 67 -0.33 -3.68 0.34
CA ALA A 67 -0.77 -4.73 1.26
C ALA A 67 0.46 -5.49 1.73
N VAL A 68 0.75 -5.39 3.02
CA VAL A 68 1.94 -5.97 3.62
C VAL A 68 1.61 -7.27 4.32
N ALA A 69 2.34 -8.32 3.99
CA ALA A 69 2.13 -9.64 4.59
C ALA A 69 3.21 -9.88 5.65
N PRO A 70 2.84 -9.85 6.95
CA PRO A 70 3.84 -9.93 8.02
C PRO A 70 4.62 -11.23 8.04
N GLY A 71 4.00 -12.34 7.66
CA GLY A 71 4.66 -13.63 7.74
C GLY A 71 5.36 -14.03 6.45
N SER A 72 5.52 -13.10 5.53
CA SER A 72 6.09 -13.41 4.22
C SER A 72 7.05 -12.31 3.80
N ASN A 73 7.95 -12.63 2.89
CA ASN A 73 8.82 -11.63 2.30
C ASN A 73 8.16 -10.90 1.14
N ASP A 74 6.96 -11.31 0.79
CA ASP A 74 6.26 -10.72 -0.34
C ASP A 74 5.13 -9.82 0.15
N SER A 75 5.03 -8.66 -0.47
CA SER A 75 3.91 -7.75 -0.29
C SER A 75 3.35 -7.43 -1.65
N VAL A 76 2.15 -6.87 -1.70
CA VAL A 76 1.52 -6.58 -2.98
C VAL A 76 1.13 -5.13 -3.03
N PHE A 77 1.44 -4.49 -4.15
CA PHE A 77 1.12 -3.10 -4.40
C PHE A 77 -0.01 -3.05 -5.42
N TYR A 78 -1.13 -2.46 -5.05
CA TYR A 78 -2.32 -2.38 -5.91
C TYR A 78 -2.57 -0.95 -6.34
N TRP A 79 -2.95 -0.79 -7.61
CA TRP A 79 -3.39 0.51 -8.11
C TRP A 79 -4.28 0.26 -9.32
N ILE A 80 -5.02 1.28 -9.72
CA ILE A 80 -5.88 1.21 -10.89
C ILE A 80 -5.28 2.03 -12.02
N PHE A 81 -5.24 1.42 -13.19
CA PHE A 81 -4.92 2.13 -14.43
C PHE A 81 -5.75 1.47 -15.51
N MET A 82 -7.00 1.89 -15.66
CA MET A 82 -7.98 1.22 -16.49
C MET A 82 -8.45 -0.08 -15.84
N GLU A 83 -7.57 -0.73 -15.11
CA GLU A 83 -7.86 -1.95 -14.38
C GLU A 83 -6.94 -2.00 -13.17
N ILE A 84 -7.26 -2.86 -12.21
CA ILE A 84 -6.40 -3.01 -11.03
C ILE A 84 -5.18 -3.83 -11.43
N ARG A 85 -4.02 -3.27 -11.15
CA ARG A 85 -2.77 -3.97 -11.39
C ARG A 85 -2.10 -4.27 -10.06
N SER A 86 -1.25 -5.26 -10.07
CA SER A 86 -0.52 -5.63 -8.87
C SER A 86 0.89 -6.04 -9.24
N SER A 87 1.78 -5.89 -8.28
CA SER A 87 3.16 -6.28 -8.45
C SER A 87 3.68 -6.77 -7.11
N ARG A 88 4.40 -7.87 -7.14
CA ARG A 88 4.99 -8.40 -5.92
C ARG A 88 6.25 -7.65 -5.60
N ILE A 89 6.42 -7.34 -4.34
CA ILE A 89 7.61 -6.66 -3.87
C ILE A 89 8.12 -7.40 -2.63
N GLU A 90 9.38 -7.16 -2.33
CA GLU A 90 9.99 -7.70 -1.15
C GLU A 90 9.50 -6.97 0.07
N THR A 91 9.17 -7.69 1.14
CA THR A 91 8.75 -7.05 2.39
C THR A 91 9.99 -6.61 3.14
N SER A 92 10.59 -5.54 2.66
CA SER A 92 11.78 -4.95 3.25
C SER A 92 11.62 -3.44 3.19
N GLU A 93 12.46 -2.73 3.93
CA GLU A 93 12.38 -1.27 3.91
C GLU A 93 12.58 -0.75 2.49
N GLU A 94 13.57 -1.28 1.80
CA GLU A 94 13.87 -0.83 0.44
C GLU A 94 12.74 -1.14 -0.53
N GLY A 95 12.15 -2.34 -0.45
CA GLY A 95 11.06 -2.70 -1.33
C GLY A 95 9.84 -1.83 -1.13
N VAL A 96 9.50 -1.58 0.14
CA VAL A 96 8.34 -0.76 0.47
C VAL A 96 8.57 0.69 0.00
N ILE A 97 9.73 1.24 0.29
CA ILE A 97 10.02 2.61 -0.11
C ILE A 97 10.01 2.78 -1.62
N ASN A 98 10.60 1.82 -2.34
CA ASN A 98 10.61 1.88 -3.79
C ASN A 98 9.20 1.82 -4.37
N ALA A 99 8.34 0.99 -3.80
CA ALA A 99 6.95 0.90 -4.24
C ALA A 99 6.22 2.21 -4.03
N LEU A 100 6.43 2.83 -2.87
CA LEU A 100 5.77 4.09 -2.55
C LEU A 100 6.21 5.23 -3.45
N ARG A 101 7.42 5.15 -3.96
CA ARG A 101 7.94 6.16 -4.89
C ARG A 101 7.55 5.91 -6.33
N GLY A 102 6.87 4.78 -6.60
CA GLY A 102 6.41 4.47 -7.94
C GLY A 102 7.44 3.80 -8.82
N ASN A 103 8.55 3.36 -8.25
CA ASN A 103 9.61 2.73 -9.06
C ASN A 103 9.18 1.43 -9.70
N LEU A 104 8.14 0.80 -9.17
CA LEU A 104 7.62 -0.42 -9.74
C LEU A 104 7.13 -0.26 -11.16
N ASP A 105 6.53 0.88 -11.46
CA ASP A 105 6.01 1.12 -12.80
C ASP A 105 7.11 1.04 -13.84
N LYS A 106 8.28 1.55 -13.50
CA LYS A 106 9.42 1.52 -14.41
C LYS A 106 9.91 0.10 -14.63
N GLN A 107 9.93 -0.69 -13.56
CA GLN A 107 10.36 -2.08 -13.67
C GLN A 107 9.41 -2.89 -14.52
N ARG A 108 8.11 -2.66 -14.35
CA ARG A 108 7.12 -3.38 -15.11
C ARG A 108 7.23 -3.08 -16.59
N LEU A 109 7.41 -1.81 -16.91
CA LEU A 109 7.53 -1.41 -18.30
C LEU A 109 8.74 -2.02 -18.97
N SER A 110 9.82 -2.17 -18.22
CA SER A 110 11.04 -2.71 -18.80
C SER A 110 10.94 -4.21 -19.03
N LYS A 111 10.04 -4.90 -18.36
CA LYS A 111 9.85 -6.33 -18.54
C LYS A 111 8.97 -6.66 -19.73
N GLU A 112 8.15 -5.75 -20.09
CA GLU A 112 7.20 -5.97 -21.17
C GLU A 112 7.74 -5.42 -22.47
#